data_e706cfb706c6bb16d1dd183d5b50cd67
#
_entry.id   e706cfb706c6bb16d1dd183d5b50cd67
#
_cell.length_a   1.000
_cell.length_b   1.000
_cell.length_c   1.000
_cell.angle_alpha   90.00
_cell.angle_beta   90.00
_cell.angle_gamma   90.00
#
_symmetry.space_group_name_H-M   'P 1'
#
loop_
_entity.id
_entity.type
_entity.pdbx_description
1 polymer ?
#
loop_
_entity_poly.entity_id
_entity_poly.type
_entity_poly.pdbx_seq_one_letter_code
_entity_poly.pdbx_strand_id
1 'polypeptide(L)'
;MLTQIRKIFSGVLGFALIGLLVIAFAAWGVADMFDMVGRGSVAKVGSQKIPTNEFRFRLAQQMDQISRELNEPLTIEQARTFGVDQQVLGRMITLATLNEATDELGLDVSDDYIRGEIINDPSFAGPGGGFDTPTFRRLLALNGLTEKVFVRDRRNNKTREQMLGAISYATVFPAKLNEIIYTHSLETRKVEYILIQPDMAGVIGDPSEDELRTLYQQVPNIFTEPERRTAT
;
A
#
# COMPACT_ATOMS: atom_id res chain seq x y z
N MET A 1 51.15 -33.75 -24.65
CA MET A 1 49.66 -33.76 -24.77
C MET A 1 49.06 -32.35 -24.84
N LEU A 2 49.46 -31.38 -24.03
CA LEU A 2 48.93 -29.99 -24.05
C LEU A 2 49.19 -29.22 -25.37
N THR A 3 50.29 -29.50 -26.08
CA THR A 3 50.61 -28.83 -27.37
C THR A 3 49.73 -29.29 -28.54
N GLN A 4 49.21 -30.49 -28.52
CA GLN A 4 48.26 -30.96 -29.54
C GLN A 4 46.86 -30.37 -29.37
N ILE A 5 46.41 -30.21 -28.13
CA ILE A 5 45.15 -29.55 -27.81
C ILE A 5 45.17 -28.07 -28.24
N ARG A 6 46.31 -27.37 -28.01
CA ARG A 6 46.49 -25.98 -28.44
C ARG A 6 46.43 -25.79 -29.96
N LYS A 7 46.94 -26.78 -30.74
CA LYS A 7 46.92 -26.75 -32.19
C LYS A 7 45.56 -26.99 -32.80
N ILE A 8 44.70 -27.75 -32.15
CA ILE A 8 43.32 -28.00 -32.55
C ILE A 8 42.43 -26.75 -32.30
N PHE A 9 42.67 -26.05 -31.20
CA PHE A 9 41.90 -24.84 -30.84
C PHE A 9 42.37 -23.57 -31.59
N SER A 10 43.56 -23.55 -32.17
CA SER A 10 44.08 -22.40 -32.96
C SER A 10 43.78 -22.49 -34.45
N GLY A 11 43.07 -23.54 -34.91
CA GLY A 11 42.72 -23.75 -36.32
C GLY A 11 41.28 -23.40 -36.64
N VAL A 12 40.91 -23.50 -37.92
CA VAL A 12 39.56 -23.27 -38.45
C VAL A 12 38.49 -24.05 -37.66
N LEU A 13 38.86 -25.25 -37.15
CA LEU A 13 37.96 -26.07 -36.32
C LEU A 13 37.63 -25.42 -34.97
N GLY A 14 38.62 -24.71 -34.36
CA GLY A 14 38.37 -23.95 -33.11
C GLY A 14 37.43 -22.77 -33.32
N PHE A 15 37.58 -22.03 -34.40
CA PHE A 15 36.66 -20.95 -34.76
C PHE A 15 35.25 -21.47 -35.09
N ALA A 16 35.15 -22.63 -35.78
CA ALA A 16 33.87 -23.26 -36.08
C ALA A 16 33.16 -23.72 -34.81
N LEU A 17 33.89 -24.29 -33.83
CA LEU A 17 33.36 -24.73 -32.55
C LEU A 17 32.88 -23.54 -31.70
N ILE A 18 33.64 -22.47 -31.65
CA ILE A 18 33.26 -21.22 -30.95
C ILE A 18 32.05 -20.59 -31.65
N GLY A 19 32.00 -20.55 -32.98
CA GLY A 19 30.86 -20.07 -33.75
C GLY A 19 29.58 -20.88 -33.49
N LEU A 20 29.70 -22.23 -33.46
CA LEU A 20 28.59 -23.12 -33.12
C LEU A 20 28.13 -22.90 -31.69
N LEU A 21 29.04 -22.72 -30.74
CA LEU A 21 28.74 -22.42 -29.35
C LEU A 21 27.99 -21.08 -29.20
N VAL A 22 28.43 -20.04 -29.90
CA VAL A 22 27.77 -18.73 -29.94
C VAL A 22 26.34 -18.83 -30.53
N ILE A 23 26.20 -19.59 -31.64
CA ILE A 23 24.89 -19.84 -32.27
C ILE A 23 23.98 -20.65 -31.32
N ALA A 24 24.51 -21.68 -30.65
CA ALA A 24 23.73 -22.48 -29.69
C ALA A 24 23.26 -21.60 -28.49
N PHE A 25 24.13 -20.74 -27.99
CA PHE A 25 23.75 -19.80 -26.92
C PHE A 25 22.78 -18.72 -27.41
N ALA A 26 22.91 -18.25 -28.64
CA ALA A 26 21.98 -17.29 -29.23
C ALA A 26 20.59 -17.93 -29.50
N ALA A 27 20.57 -19.20 -29.94
CA ALA A 27 19.33 -19.93 -30.24
C ALA A 27 18.59 -20.41 -28.97
N TRP A 28 19.31 -20.77 -27.90
CA TRP A 28 18.71 -21.20 -26.63
C TRP A 28 18.58 -20.11 -25.59
N GLY A 29 18.86 -18.86 -25.95
CA GLY A 29 18.55 -17.70 -25.14
C GLY A 29 19.28 -17.70 -23.79
N VAL A 30 20.58 -17.33 -23.80
CA VAL A 30 21.33 -17.03 -22.56
C VAL A 30 20.71 -15.86 -21.78
N ALA A 31 19.75 -15.14 -22.37
CA ALA A 31 18.98 -14.08 -21.72
C ALA A 31 18.34 -14.54 -20.41
N ASP A 32 17.81 -15.77 -20.34
CA ASP A 32 17.21 -16.33 -19.13
C ASP A 32 18.23 -16.64 -18.02
N MET A 33 19.48 -16.93 -18.37
CA MET A 33 20.53 -17.26 -17.41
C MET A 33 21.11 -16.01 -16.73
N PHE A 34 21.16 -14.87 -17.42
CA PHE A 34 21.56 -13.58 -16.84
C PHE A 34 20.41 -12.92 -16.03
N ASP A 35 19.16 -13.26 -16.31
CA ASP A 35 18.03 -12.85 -15.47
C ASP A 35 18.01 -13.57 -14.10
N MET A 36 18.66 -14.71 -13.96
CA MET A 36 18.74 -15.46 -12.71
C MET A 36 19.72 -14.86 -11.69
N VAL A 37 20.76 -14.15 -12.13
CA VAL A 37 21.78 -13.59 -11.23
C VAL A 37 21.42 -12.15 -10.87
N GLY A 38 20.64 -11.97 -9.80
CA GLY A 38 20.34 -10.67 -9.19
C GLY A 38 19.02 -10.00 -9.65
N ARG A 39 18.28 -10.58 -10.61
CA ARG A 39 16.98 -10.10 -11.09
C ARG A 39 15.87 -11.11 -10.89
N GLY A 40 15.94 -11.95 -9.85
CA GLY A 40 14.89 -12.92 -9.54
C GLY A 40 13.54 -12.23 -9.32
N SER A 41 12.46 -12.92 -9.71
CA SER A 41 11.11 -12.55 -9.31
C SER A 41 10.70 -13.36 -8.07
N VAL A 42 10.05 -12.71 -7.11
CA VAL A 42 9.50 -13.37 -5.91
C VAL A 42 8.18 -14.09 -6.22
N ALA A 43 7.48 -13.65 -7.26
CA ALA A 43 6.28 -14.29 -7.77
C ALA A 43 6.05 -13.94 -9.25
N LYS A 44 5.22 -14.75 -9.94
CA LYS A 44 4.76 -14.52 -11.30
C LYS A 44 3.26 -14.78 -11.36
N VAL A 45 2.52 -13.88 -12.01
CA VAL A 45 1.07 -13.99 -12.21
C VAL A 45 0.82 -13.78 -13.70
N GLY A 46 0.45 -14.83 -14.42
CA GLY A 46 0.33 -14.78 -15.87
C GLY A 46 1.64 -14.33 -16.54
N SER A 47 1.59 -13.23 -17.28
CA SER A 47 2.74 -12.57 -17.90
C SER A 47 3.49 -11.66 -16.92
N GLN A 48 2.83 -11.19 -15.85
CA GLN A 48 3.36 -10.23 -14.87
C GLN A 48 4.38 -10.89 -13.95
N LYS A 49 5.58 -10.33 -13.88
CA LYS A 49 6.63 -10.73 -12.93
C LYS A 49 6.70 -9.70 -11.80
N ILE A 50 6.82 -10.17 -10.56
CA ILE A 50 7.06 -9.33 -9.38
C ILE A 50 8.57 -9.39 -9.06
N PRO A 51 9.36 -8.36 -9.42
CA PRO A 51 10.80 -8.39 -9.21
C PRO A 51 11.17 -8.34 -7.72
N THR A 52 12.22 -9.05 -7.35
CA THR A 52 12.71 -9.09 -5.96
C THR A 52 13.10 -7.71 -5.42
N ASN A 53 13.68 -6.87 -6.26
CA ASN A 53 14.05 -5.51 -5.88
C ASN A 53 12.82 -4.63 -5.60
N GLU A 54 11.76 -4.77 -6.39
CA GLU A 54 10.50 -4.05 -6.16
C GLU A 54 9.83 -4.52 -4.87
N PHE A 55 9.78 -5.83 -4.62
CA PHE A 55 9.28 -6.38 -3.36
C PHE A 55 10.06 -5.85 -2.15
N ARG A 56 11.40 -5.87 -2.19
CA ARG A 56 12.23 -5.33 -1.11
C ARG A 56 11.96 -3.85 -0.87
N PHE A 57 11.80 -3.08 -1.93
CA PHE A 57 11.49 -1.66 -1.84
C PHE A 57 10.12 -1.42 -1.17
N ARG A 58 9.08 -2.15 -1.61
CA ARG A 58 7.74 -2.04 -1.01
C ARG A 58 7.72 -2.51 0.45
N LEU A 59 8.45 -3.56 0.77
CA LEU A 59 8.60 -4.04 2.14
C LEU A 59 9.26 -2.97 3.03
N ALA A 60 10.36 -2.38 2.56
CA ALA A 60 11.04 -1.31 3.30
C ALA A 60 10.10 -0.10 3.52
N GLN A 61 9.36 0.34 2.51
CA GLN A 61 8.36 1.41 2.66
C GLN A 61 7.30 1.07 3.70
N GLN A 62 6.78 -0.16 3.69
CA GLN A 62 5.77 -0.59 4.66
C GLN A 62 6.33 -0.65 6.08
N MET A 63 7.56 -1.15 6.23
CA MET A 63 8.26 -1.17 7.52
C MET A 63 8.51 0.25 8.05
N ASP A 64 8.94 1.18 7.19
CA ASP A 64 9.14 2.59 7.56
C ASP A 64 7.82 3.27 7.98
N GLN A 65 6.72 2.93 7.31
CA GLN A 65 5.41 3.44 7.69
C GLN A 65 5.00 2.94 9.08
N ILE A 66 5.08 1.63 9.31
CA ILE A 66 4.75 1.02 10.61
C ILE A 66 5.67 1.57 11.70
N SER A 67 6.97 1.74 11.44
CA SER A 67 7.94 2.31 12.38
C SER A 67 7.55 3.72 12.81
N ARG A 68 7.04 4.54 11.88
CA ARG A 68 6.55 5.89 12.20
C ARG A 68 5.27 5.86 13.04
N GLU A 69 4.36 4.92 12.77
CA GLU A 69 3.11 4.77 13.52
C GLU A 69 3.35 4.27 14.94
N LEU A 70 4.32 3.35 15.11
CA LEU A 70 4.70 2.80 16.42
C LEU A 70 5.68 3.69 17.18
N ASN A 71 6.31 4.68 16.54
CA ASN A 71 7.40 5.50 17.07
C ASN A 71 8.64 4.67 17.47
N GLU A 72 8.78 3.47 16.90
CA GLU A 72 9.89 2.54 17.12
C GLU A 72 10.35 1.92 15.78
N PRO A 73 11.67 1.71 15.58
CA PRO A 73 12.17 1.06 14.37
C PRO A 73 11.75 -0.41 14.33
N LEU A 74 11.10 -0.83 13.26
CA LEU A 74 10.71 -2.22 13.02
C LEU A 74 11.86 -3.01 12.39
N THR A 75 12.30 -4.10 13.04
CA THR A 75 13.32 -4.98 12.47
C THR A 75 12.72 -5.94 11.44
N ILE A 76 13.59 -6.53 10.59
CA ILE A 76 13.15 -7.51 9.57
C ILE A 76 12.55 -8.76 10.24
N GLU A 77 13.11 -9.21 11.36
CA GLU A 77 12.61 -10.35 12.13
C GLU A 77 11.23 -10.09 12.71
N GLN A 78 11.00 -8.90 13.26
CA GLN A 78 9.69 -8.47 13.74
C GLN A 78 8.68 -8.36 12.58
N ALA A 79 9.09 -7.77 11.46
CA ALA A 79 8.25 -7.65 10.27
C ALA A 79 7.77 -9.03 9.75
N ARG A 80 8.66 -10.03 9.76
CA ARG A 80 8.31 -11.42 9.43
C ARG A 80 7.37 -12.05 10.46
N THR A 81 7.64 -11.83 11.75
CA THR A 81 6.79 -12.37 12.82
C THR A 81 5.37 -11.81 12.73
N PHE A 82 5.23 -10.55 12.36
CA PHE A 82 3.94 -9.90 12.15
C PHE A 82 3.33 -10.15 10.76
N GLY A 83 4.01 -10.92 9.89
CA GLY A 83 3.52 -11.26 8.56
C GLY A 83 3.48 -10.07 7.58
N VAL A 84 4.25 -9.01 7.84
CA VAL A 84 4.30 -7.81 6.99
C VAL A 84 4.80 -8.14 5.57
N ASP A 85 5.77 -9.04 5.47
CA ASP A 85 6.31 -9.53 4.20
C ASP A 85 5.24 -10.26 3.37
N GLN A 86 4.44 -11.12 4.02
CA GLN A 86 3.34 -11.84 3.38
C GLN A 86 2.23 -10.87 2.95
N GLN A 87 1.90 -9.88 3.77
CA GLN A 87 0.92 -8.85 3.45
C GLN A 87 1.34 -8.02 2.23
N VAL A 88 2.60 -7.58 2.19
CA VAL A 88 3.15 -6.82 1.06
C VAL A 88 3.15 -7.67 -0.21
N LEU A 89 3.62 -8.93 -0.13
CA LEU A 89 3.62 -9.83 -1.27
C LEU A 89 2.20 -10.12 -1.76
N GLY A 90 1.26 -10.39 -0.86
CA GLY A 90 -0.15 -10.61 -1.20
C GLY A 90 -0.76 -9.41 -1.93
N ARG A 91 -0.49 -8.18 -1.47
CA ARG A 91 -0.92 -6.96 -2.16
C ARG A 91 -0.31 -6.85 -3.55
N MET A 92 0.99 -7.14 -3.70
CA MET A 92 1.66 -7.10 -5.01
C MET A 92 1.10 -8.15 -5.96
N ILE A 93 0.80 -9.37 -5.48
CA ILE A 93 0.15 -10.42 -6.27
C ILE A 93 -1.24 -9.97 -6.72
N THR A 94 -2.06 -9.43 -5.84
CA THR A 94 -3.39 -8.90 -6.18
C THR A 94 -3.30 -7.82 -7.27
N LEU A 95 -2.37 -6.87 -7.14
CA LEU A 95 -2.17 -5.83 -8.16
C LEU A 95 -1.68 -6.42 -9.49
N ALA A 96 -0.79 -7.41 -9.45
CA ALA A 96 -0.32 -8.09 -10.65
C ALA A 96 -1.45 -8.87 -11.35
N THR A 97 -2.34 -9.51 -10.57
CA THR A 97 -3.53 -10.19 -11.10
C THR A 97 -4.48 -9.22 -11.79
N LEU A 98 -4.73 -8.06 -11.18
CA LEU A 98 -5.58 -7.04 -11.80
C LEU A 98 -4.93 -6.43 -13.05
N ASN A 99 -3.60 -6.25 -13.06
CA ASN A 99 -2.89 -5.79 -14.26
C ASN A 99 -2.97 -6.83 -15.38
N GLU A 100 -2.78 -8.11 -15.05
CA GLU A 100 -2.93 -9.19 -16.05
C GLU A 100 -4.34 -9.20 -16.65
N ALA A 101 -5.37 -9.05 -15.82
CA ALA A 101 -6.75 -8.96 -16.28
C ALA A 101 -6.99 -7.73 -17.17
N THR A 102 -6.39 -6.57 -16.86
CA THR A 102 -6.49 -5.40 -17.74
C THR A 102 -5.79 -5.61 -19.06
N ASP A 103 -4.64 -6.28 -19.08
CA ASP A 103 -3.89 -6.60 -20.30
C ASP A 103 -4.64 -7.61 -21.17
N GLU A 104 -5.21 -8.66 -20.57
CA GLU A 104 -6.05 -9.64 -21.29
C GLU A 104 -7.31 -9.02 -21.91
N LEU A 105 -7.89 -8.01 -21.25
CA LEU A 105 -9.02 -7.25 -21.76
C LEU A 105 -8.62 -6.20 -22.81
N GLY A 106 -7.32 -6.00 -23.04
CA GLY A 106 -6.81 -4.98 -23.95
C GLY A 106 -7.09 -3.54 -23.48
N LEU A 107 -7.25 -3.35 -22.18
CA LEU A 107 -7.47 -2.01 -21.60
C LEU A 107 -6.14 -1.28 -21.45
N ASP A 108 -6.11 -0.04 -21.89
CA ASP A 108 -4.96 0.85 -21.71
C ASP A 108 -5.42 2.31 -21.60
N VAL A 109 -4.56 3.13 -21.02
CA VAL A 109 -4.77 4.57 -20.88
C VAL A 109 -3.72 5.31 -21.69
N SER A 110 -4.13 6.27 -22.51
CA SER A 110 -3.22 7.00 -23.38
C SER A 110 -2.16 7.80 -22.63
N ASP A 111 -1.00 7.96 -23.27
CA ASP A 111 0.11 8.75 -22.72
C ASP A 111 -0.30 10.21 -22.44
N ASP A 112 -1.14 10.78 -23.30
CA ASP A 112 -1.61 12.16 -23.14
C ASP A 112 -2.51 12.33 -21.92
N TYR A 113 -3.34 11.32 -21.63
CA TYR A 113 -4.16 11.32 -20.42
C TYR A 113 -3.28 11.29 -19.16
N ILE A 114 -2.32 10.36 -19.10
CA ILE A 114 -1.40 10.24 -17.94
C ILE A 114 -0.55 11.49 -17.79
N ARG A 115 -0.08 12.07 -18.91
CA ARG A 115 0.64 13.35 -18.89
C ARG A 115 -0.23 14.47 -18.32
N GLY A 116 -1.47 14.57 -18.77
CA GLY A 116 -2.44 15.54 -18.28
C GLY A 116 -2.69 15.41 -16.79
N GLU A 117 -2.86 14.20 -16.29
CA GLU A 117 -3.00 13.94 -14.84
C GLU A 117 -1.78 14.40 -14.04
N ILE A 118 -0.56 14.09 -14.53
CA ILE A 118 0.67 14.48 -13.85
C ILE A 118 0.86 16.00 -13.84
N ILE A 119 0.60 16.66 -14.97
CA ILE A 119 0.77 18.11 -15.09
C ILE A 119 -0.25 18.88 -14.22
N ASN A 120 -1.45 18.34 -14.08
CA ASN A 120 -2.51 18.96 -13.29
C ASN A 120 -2.53 18.54 -11.83
N ASP A 121 -1.63 17.64 -11.39
CA ASP A 121 -1.54 17.23 -9.99
C ASP A 121 -0.90 18.35 -9.14
N PRO A 122 -1.65 18.96 -8.19
CA PRO A 122 -1.16 20.05 -7.37
C PRO A 122 0.11 19.73 -6.58
N SER A 123 0.36 18.44 -6.31
CA SER A 123 1.56 17.97 -5.60
C SER A 123 2.85 18.30 -6.33
N PHE A 124 2.78 18.47 -7.65
CA PHE A 124 3.93 18.80 -8.50
C PHE A 124 3.97 20.27 -8.93
N ALA A 125 3.12 21.10 -8.33
CA ALA A 125 3.10 22.54 -8.62
C ALA A 125 4.33 23.22 -8.02
N GLY A 126 4.90 24.15 -8.79
CA GLY A 126 5.94 25.06 -8.33
C GLY A 126 5.37 26.34 -7.71
N PRO A 127 6.25 27.27 -7.31
CA PRO A 127 5.85 28.56 -6.73
C PRO A 127 4.91 29.40 -7.61
N GLY A 128 4.91 29.16 -8.92
CA GLY A 128 4.02 29.83 -9.88
C GLY A 128 2.66 29.17 -10.09
N GLY A 129 2.34 28.08 -9.36
CA GLY A 129 1.04 27.41 -9.41
C GLY A 129 0.85 26.40 -10.55
N GLY A 130 1.83 26.26 -11.46
CA GLY A 130 1.82 25.25 -12.53
C GLY A 130 2.80 24.10 -12.26
N PHE A 131 2.76 23.07 -13.11
CA PHE A 131 3.68 21.94 -13.03
C PHE A 131 5.15 22.38 -13.04
N ASP A 132 5.93 21.88 -12.09
CA ASP A 132 7.36 22.17 -11.94
C ASP A 132 8.20 20.90 -12.01
N THR A 133 8.96 20.77 -13.10
CA THR A 133 9.81 19.60 -13.35
C THR A 133 10.86 19.36 -12.24
N PRO A 134 11.55 20.36 -11.70
CA PRO A 134 12.43 20.17 -10.54
C PRO A 134 11.71 19.63 -9.31
N THR A 135 10.56 20.16 -8.97
CA THR A 135 9.73 19.68 -7.84
C THR A 135 9.29 18.22 -8.07
N PHE A 136 8.79 17.92 -9.26
CA PHE A 136 8.41 16.55 -9.64
C PHE A 136 9.57 15.57 -9.45
N ARG A 137 10.74 15.84 -10.06
CA ARG A 137 11.92 14.96 -9.95
C ARG A 137 12.41 14.82 -8.51
N ARG A 138 12.41 15.89 -7.73
CA ARG A 138 12.78 15.86 -6.32
C ARG A 138 11.85 14.97 -5.51
N LEU A 139 10.54 15.08 -5.70
CA LEU A 139 9.56 14.26 -5.00
C LEU A 139 9.70 12.78 -5.37
N LEU A 140 9.92 12.46 -6.65
CA LEU A 140 10.18 11.09 -7.05
C LEU A 140 11.45 10.54 -6.39
N ALA A 141 12.54 11.31 -6.39
CA ALA A 141 13.81 10.89 -5.78
C ALA A 141 13.68 10.67 -4.27
N LEU A 142 12.95 11.53 -3.56
CA LEU A 142 12.67 11.37 -2.13
C LEU A 142 11.89 10.09 -1.83
N ASN A 143 11.05 9.63 -2.77
CA ASN A 143 10.29 8.38 -2.66
C ASN A 143 11.02 7.18 -3.31
N GLY A 144 12.26 7.32 -3.74
CA GLY A 144 13.04 6.26 -4.38
C GLY A 144 12.48 5.80 -5.73
N LEU A 145 11.70 6.65 -6.41
CA LEU A 145 11.04 6.34 -7.68
C LEU A 145 11.77 6.98 -8.85
N THR A 146 11.81 6.28 -9.99
CA THR A 146 12.18 6.87 -11.27
C THR A 146 10.92 7.36 -12.00
N GLU A 147 11.07 8.33 -12.90
CA GLU A 147 9.98 8.83 -13.73
C GLU A 147 9.28 7.69 -14.51
N LYS A 148 10.06 6.77 -15.09
CA LYS A 148 9.54 5.61 -15.82
C LYS A 148 8.65 4.72 -14.93
N VAL A 149 9.10 4.42 -13.72
CA VAL A 149 8.34 3.59 -12.76
C VAL A 149 7.07 4.32 -12.34
N PHE A 150 7.17 5.60 -12.03
CA PHE A 150 6.02 6.42 -11.62
C PHE A 150 4.93 6.49 -12.71
N VAL A 151 5.32 6.78 -13.96
CA VAL A 151 4.37 6.85 -15.09
C VAL A 151 3.72 5.49 -15.34
N ARG A 152 4.50 4.40 -15.33
CA ARG A 152 3.97 3.03 -15.44
C ARG A 152 2.95 2.73 -14.35
N ASP A 153 3.30 3.00 -13.09
CA ASP A 153 2.43 2.72 -11.95
C ASP A 153 1.16 3.58 -11.98
N ARG A 154 1.27 4.84 -12.41
CA ARG A 154 0.11 5.73 -12.60
C ARG A 154 -0.82 5.17 -13.70
N ARG A 155 -0.26 4.73 -14.84
CA ARG A 155 -1.04 4.10 -15.92
C ARG A 155 -1.76 2.85 -15.43
N ASN A 156 -1.04 1.91 -14.82
CA ASN A 156 -1.62 0.67 -14.30
C ASN A 156 -2.74 0.96 -13.28
N ASN A 157 -2.57 1.96 -12.41
CA ASN A 157 -3.60 2.39 -11.49
C ASN A 157 -4.86 2.86 -12.22
N LYS A 158 -4.71 3.72 -13.23
CA LYS A 158 -5.84 4.25 -13.99
C LYS A 158 -6.55 3.19 -14.81
N THR A 159 -5.81 2.28 -15.43
CA THR A 159 -6.41 1.16 -16.17
C THR A 159 -7.24 0.27 -15.24
N ARG A 160 -6.71 -0.04 -14.04
CA ARG A 160 -7.48 -0.79 -13.03
C ARG A 160 -8.70 -0.02 -12.53
N GLU A 161 -8.58 1.29 -12.28
CA GLU A 161 -9.72 2.14 -11.90
C GLU A 161 -10.83 2.11 -12.94
N GLN A 162 -10.48 2.17 -14.24
CA GLN A 162 -11.45 2.06 -15.32
C GLN A 162 -12.15 0.68 -15.33
N MET A 163 -11.39 -0.41 -15.21
CA MET A 163 -11.95 -1.76 -15.16
C MET A 163 -12.88 -1.94 -13.97
N LEU A 164 -12.41 -1.60 -12.76
CA LEU A 164 -13.20 -1.74 -11.53
C LEU A 164 -14.38 -0.79 -11.50
N GLY A 165 -14.23 0.42 -12.04
CA GLY A 165 -15.31 1.38 -12.19
C GLY A 165 -16.41 0.84 -13.10
N ALA A 166 -16.06 0.29 -14.27
CA ALA A 166 -17.02 -0.30 -15.19
C ALA A 166 -17.82 -1.44 -14.54
N ILE A 167 -17.15 -2.32 -13.77
CA ILE A 167 -17.79 -3.40 -13.01
C ILE A 167 -18.73 -2.82 -11.92
N SER A 168 -18.27 -1.82 -11.20
CA SER A 168 -19.04 -1.19 -10.11
C SER A 168 -20.28 -0.46 -10.63
N TYR A 169 -20.14 0.27 -11.74
CA TYR A 169 -21.27 0.96 -12.38
C TYR A 169 -22.28 -0.01 -13.04
N ALA A 170 -21.84 -1.21 -13.44
CA ALA A 170 -22.73 -2.25 -13.95
C ALA A 170 -23.60 -2.89 -12.87
N THR A 171 -23.28 -2.65 -11.58
CA THR A 171 -24.07 -3.15 -10.46
C THR A 171 -25.37 -2.34 -10.34
N VAL A 172 -26.45 -2.90 -10.85
CA VAL A 172 -27.78 -2.29 -10.69
C VAL A 172 -28.31 -2.61 -9.30
N PHE A 173 -28.39 -1.61 -8.45
CA PHE A 173 -29.05 -1.77 -7.16
C PHE A 173 -30.55 -1.96 -7.35
N PRO A 174 -31.20 -2.88 -6.62
CA PRO A 174 -32.66 -2.97 -6.60
C PRO A 174 -33.28 -1.60 -6.32
N ALA A 175 -34.33 -1.23 -7.08
CA ALA A 175 -34.98 0.07 -6.98
C ALA A 175 -35.39 0.39 -5.52
N LYS A 176 -35.85 -0.62 -4.78
CA LYS A 176 -36.23 -0.47 -3.37
C LYS A 176 -35.04 -0.12 -2.46
N LEU A 177 -33.84 -0.67 -2.73
CA LEU A 177 -32.64 -0.34 -1.97
C LEU A 177 -32.21 1.11 -2.24
N ASN A 178 -32.24 1.54 -3.52
CA ASN A 178 -31.97 2.93 -3.88
C ASN A 178 -32.94 3.90 -3.19
N GLU A 179 -34.23 3.58 -3.15
CA GLU A 179 -35.24 4.38 -2.44
C GLU A 179 -34.91 4.50 -0.94
N ILE A 180 -34.56 3.38 -0.29
CA ILE A 180 -34.22 3.37 1.14
C ILE A 180 -32.96 4.22 1.41
N ILE A 181 -31.88 4.04 0.63
CA ILE A 181 -30.65 4.80 0.78
C ILE A 181 -30.89 6.29 0.55
N TYR A 182 -31.63 6.63 -0.51
CA TYR A 182 -31.98 8.02 -0.84
C TYR A 182 -32.79 8.67 0.27
N THR A 183 -33.86 7.99 0.74
CA THR A 183 -34.70 8.49 1.83
C THR A 183 -33.90 8.69 3.11
N HIS A 184 -33.04 7.73 3.46
CA HIS A 184 -32.18 7.83 4.65
C HIS A 184 -31.15 8.97 4.53
N SER A 185 -30.55 9.17 3.35
CA SER A 185 -29.54 10.23 3.14
C SER A 185 -30.14 11.65 3.18
N LEU A 186 -31.42 11.77 2.88
CA LEU A 186 -32.16 13.04 2.91
C LEU A 186 -33.00 13.22 4.19
N GLU A 187 -33.01 12.22 5.08
CA GLU A 187 -33.74 12.32 6.32
C GLU A 187 -33.19 13.44 7.19
N THR A 188 -34.02 14.42 7.49
CA THR A 188 -33.70 15.47 8.44
C THR A 188 -34.49 15.26 9.70
N ARG A 189 -33.83 15.29 10.84
CA ARG A 189 -34.48 15.15 12.15
C ARG A 189 -34.46 16.47 12.88
N LYS A 190 -35.61 16.91 13.31
CA LYS A 190 -35.73 18.05 14.22
C LYS A 190 -35.69 17.51 15.65
N VAL A 191 -34.69 17.90 16.38
CA VAL A 191 -34.53 17.50 17.79
C VAL A 191 -34.83 18.69 18.65
N GLU A 192 -35.77 18.49 19.59
CA GLU A 192 -36.01 19.43 20.67
C GLU A 192 -35.36 18.85 21.94
N TYR A 193 -34.59 19.65 22.62
CA TYR A 193 -33.97 19.23 23.87
C TYR A 193 -34.17 20.28 24.95
N ILE A 194 -34.24 19.81 26.19
CA ILE A 194 -34.29 20.67 27.38
C ILE A 194 -32.91 20.54 28.03
N LEU A 195 -32.22 21.66 28.15
CA LEU A 195 -30.96 21.70 28.89
C LEU A 195 -31.31 21.98 30.36
N ILE A 196 -31.16 20.96 31.21
CA ILE A 196 -31.32 21.11 32.67
C ILE A 196 -29.95 21.51 33.23
N GLN A 197 -29.85 22.73 33.70
CA GLN A 197 -28.64 23.23 34.37
C GLN A 197 -28.75 23.04 35.87
N PRO A 198 -27.62 22.93 36.63
CA PRO A 198 -27.66 22.73 38.06
C PRO A 198 -28.43 23.82 38.83
N ASP A 199 -28.44 25.05 38.35
CA ASP A 199 -29.15 26.20 38.90
C ASP A 199 -30.68 26.07 38.78
N MET A 200 -31.17 25.28 37.84
CA MET A 200 -32.62 25.01 37.67
C MET A 200 -33.16 24.03 38.72
N ALA A 201 -32.28 23.31 39.43
CA ALA A 201 -32.67 22.41 40.52
C ALA A 201 -33.14 23.15 41.80
N GLY A 202 -33.00 24.48 41.82
CA GLY A 202 -33.30 25.26 43.01
C GLY A 202 -32.21 25.12 44.12
N VAL A 203 -32.53 25.60 45.27
CA VAL A 203 -31.66 25.46 46.44
C VAL A 203 -31.78 24.02 46.96
N ILE A 204 -30.76 23.22 46.72
CA ILE A 204 -30.67 21.87 47.30
C ILE A 204 -30.28 22.07 48.77
N GLY A 205 -31.17 21.67 49.67
CA GLY A 205 -30.87 21.72 51.12
C GLY A 205 -29.76 20.76 51.52
N ASP A 206 -29.12 21.02 52.65
CA ASP A 206 -28.15 20.10 53.18
C ASP A 206 -28.78 18.74 53.45
N PRO A 207 -28.11 17.64 53.08
CA PRO A 207 -28.60 16.29 53.28
C PRO A 207 -28.75 15.99 54.78
N SER A 208 -29.78 15.25 55.13
CA SER A 208 -30.00 14.81 56.51
C SER A 208 -28.94 13.74 56.91
N GLU A 209 -28.70 13.61 58.22
CA GLU A 209 -27.80 12.59 58.74
C GLU A 209 -28.17 11.14 58.31
N ASP A 210 -29.45 10.86 58.18
CA ASP A 210 -29.94 9.55 57.75
C ASP A 210 -29.66 9.30 56.24
N GLU A 211 -29.78 10.31 55.41
CA GLU A 211 -29.40 10.22 54.01
C GLU A 211 -27.88 10.03 53.84
N LEU A 212 -27.05 10.73 54.60
CA LEU A 212 -25.60 10.57 54.60
C LEU A 212 -25.20 9.16 55.06
N ARG A 213 -25.84 8.62 56.09
CA ARG A 213 -25.59 7.23 56.53
C ARG A 213 -25.98 6.21 55.50
N THR A 214 -27.10 6.42 54.88
CA THR A 214 -27.61 5.53 53.80
C THR A 214 -26.65 5.51 52.62
N LEU A 215 -26.17 6.67 52.16
CA LEU A 215 -25.21 6.80 51.09
C LEU A 215 -23.87 6.11 51.44
N TYR A 216 -23.37 6.34 52.68
CA TYR A 216 -22.12 5.71 53.18
C TYR A 216 -22.23 4.18 53.18
N GLN A 217 -23.40 3.62 53.53
CA GLN A 217 -23.63 2.18 53.52
C GLN A 217 -23.77 1.59 52.12
N GLN A 218 -24.35 2.35 51.19
CA GLN A 218 -24.57 1.88 49.82
C GLN A 218 -23.30 1.87 48.98
N VAL A 219 -22.40 2.81 49.20
CA VAL A 219 -21.18 2.98 48.38
C VAL A 219 -19.91 3.15 49.26
N PRO A 220 -19.58 2.17 50.13
CA PRO A 220 -18.48 2.28 51.07
C PRO A 220 -17.13 2.44 50.37
N ASN A 221 -16.98 1.92 49.15
CA ASN A 221 -15.73 1.98 48.40
C ASN A 221 -15.30 3.41 48.01
N ILE A 222 -16.26 4.36 47.93
CA ILE A 222 -15.94 5.76 47.59
C ILE A 222 -15.30 6.47 48.78
N PHE A 223 -15.59 6.03 50.02
CA PHE A 223 -15.15 6.62 51.27
C PHE A 223 -13.99 5.87 51.91
N THR A 224 -13.45 4.82 51.29
CA THR A 224 -12.35 4.01 51.83
C THR A 224 -11.07 4.34 51.06
N GLU A 225 -10.02 4.79 51.79
CA GLU A 225 -8.69 4.91 51.22
C GLU A 225 -8.02 3.53 51.18
N PRO A 226 -7.42 3.13 50.04
CA PRO A 226 -6.68 1.88 49.99
C PRO A 226 -5.46 1.91 50.94
N GLU A 227 -5.21 0.78 51.63
CA GLU A 227 -4.07 0.63 52.53
C GLU A 227 -2.75 0.91 51.80
N ARG A 228 -2.00 1.91 52.28
CA ARG A 228 -0.65 2.23 51.75
C ARG A 228 0.39 1.59 52.67
N ARG A 229 1.12 0.61 52.16
CA ARG A 229 2.26 -0.01 52.84
C ARG A 229 3.55 0.64 52.35
N THR A 230 4.32 1.23 53.25
CA THR A 230 5.68 1.69 52.97
C THR A 230 6.63 0.56 53.41
N ALA A 231 7.38 -0.01 52.45
CA ALA A 231 8.46 -0.93 52.75
C ALA A 231 9.67 -0.10 53.20
N THR A 232 10.18 -0.40 54.40
CA THR A 232 11.45 0.09 54.91
C THR A 232 12.56 -0.90 54.60
#